data_cd0c40fba5f3104193ecd24bd69acc7b
#
_entry.id   cd0c40fba5f3104193ecd24bd69acc7b
#
_cell.length_a   1.000
_cell.length_b   1.000
_cell.length_c   1.000
_cell.angle_alpha   90.00
_cell.angle_beta   90.00
_cell.angle_gamma   90.00
#
_symmetry.space_group_name_H-M   'P 1'
#
loop_
_entity.id
_entity.type
_entity.pdbx_description
1 polymer ?
#
loop_
_entity_poly.entity_id
_entity_poly.type
_entity_poly.pdbx_seq_one_letter_code
_entity_poly.pdbx_strand_id
1 'polypeptide(L)'
;MARKIIKFTSLFLLVLIAGVSVATMLRQHLTYEAPYPAITASKDLVMIERGKNLVMVTHGCVQCHSPVQNVDSVLKMGQEPSLAGNKKVETPFGTIFTTNLTPDVKTGIGSMTDAEIARVLRYGVKKNGEAVLPFMQGQNMNDEELTAVISYLRSVKPIENKVPDHEFTLLGKFARAFVLKPSLPEKTKTLAKN
;
A
#
# COMPACT_ATOMS: atom_id res chain seq x y z
N MET A 1 -28.10 -43.14 -16.87
CA MET A 1 -27.71 -41.77 -17.35
C MET A 1 -27.27 -40.86 -16.21
N ALA A 2 -28.03 -40.66 -15.14
CA ALA A 2 -27.72 -39.73 -14.06
C ALA A 2 -26.31 -39.92 -13.41
N ARG A 3 -25.90 -41.15 -13.09
CA ARG A 3 -24.58 -41.44 -12.50
C ARG A 3 -23.41 -41.05 -13.41
N LYS A 4 -23.54 -41.14 -14.76
CA LYS A 4 -22.49 -40.69 -15.70
C LYS A 4 -22.43 -39.18 -15.73
N ILE A 5 -23.58 -38.49 -15.75
CA ILE A 5 -23.65 -37.01 -15.72
C ILE A 5 -22.99 -36.50 -14.45
N ILE A 6 -23.35 -37.05 -13.27
CA ILE A 6 -22.76 -36.67 -11.97
C ILE A 6 -21.22 -36.85 -12.00
N LYS A 7 -20.70 -37.96 -12.54
CA LYS A 7 -19.25 -38.19 -12.61
C LYS A 7 -18.56 -37.17 -13.51
N PHE A 8 -19.14 -36.87 -14.68
CA PHE A 8 -18.55 -35.89 -15.60
C PHE A 8 -18.59 -34.47 -15.04
N THR A 9 -19.71 -34.06 -14.40
CA THR A 9 -19.82 -32.76 -13.76
C THR A 9 -18.87 -32.62 -12.58
N SER A 10 -18.73 -33.67 -11.76
CA SER A 10 -17.77 -33.65 -10.64
C SER A 10 -16.32 -33.56 -11.11
N LEU A 11 -15.96 -34.33 -12.17
CA LEU A 11 -14.62 -34.26 -12.74
C LEU A 11 -14.34 -32.88 -13.35
N PHE A 12 -15.28 -32.32 -14.10
CA PHE A 12 -15.18 -30.98 -14.65
C PHE A 12 -14.98 -29.91 -13.56
N LEU A 13 -15.75 -30.00 -12.48
CA LEU A 13 -15.62 -29.06 -11.34
C LEU A 13 -14.25 -29.18 -10.66
N LEU A 14 -13.75 -30.40 -10.47
CA LEU A 14 -12.41 -30.63 -9.90
C LEU A 14 -11.31 -30.01 -10.79
N VAL A 15 -11.38 -30.22 -12.11
CA VAL A 15 -10.43 -29.64 -13.05
C VAL A 15 -10.49 -28.11 -13.04
N LEU A 16 -11.70 -27.55 -12.98
CA LEU A 16 -11.90 -26.10 -12.89
C LEU A 16 -11.29 -25.53 -11.59
N ILE A 17 -11.57 -26.14 -10.45
CA ILE A 17 -11.00 -25.72 -9.15
C ILE A 17 -9.48 -25.82 -9.18
N ALA A 18 -8.93 -26.92 -9.69
CA ALA A 18 -7.47 -27.08 -9.82
C ALA A 18 -6.87 -26.00 -10.73
N GLY A 19 -7.49 -25.76 -11.90
CA GLY A 19 -7.04 -24.72 -12.84
C GLY A 19 -7.06 -23.32 -12.23
N VAL A 20 -8.13 -22.95 -11.53
CA VAL A 20 -8.23 -21.66 -10.82
C VAL A 20 -7.19 -21.57 -9.70
N SER A 21 -6.97 -22.64 -8.95
CA SER A 21 -5.97 -22.67 -7.88
C SER A 21 -4.56 -22.46 -8.44
N VAL A 22 -4.18 -23.17 -9.48
CA VAL A 22 -2.88 -23.00 -10.16
C VAL A 22 -2.74 -21.57 -10.72
N ALA A 23 -3.76 -21.08 -11.41
CA ALA A 23 -3.75 -19.71 -11.93
C ALA A 23 -3.59 -18.66 -10.82
N THR A 24 -4.26 -18.85 -9.67
CA THR A 24 -4.10 -17.97 -8.49
C THR A 24 -2.68 -18.02 -7.97
N MET A 25 -2.08 -19.21 -7.81
CA MET A 25 -0.70 -19.35 -7.33
C MET A 25 0.31 -18.64 -8.24
N LEU A 26 0.15 -18.75 -9.56
CA LEU A 26 1.04 -18.13 -10.54
C LEU A 26 0.86 -16.60 -10.63
N ARG A 27 -0.34 -16.10 -10.43
CA ARG A 27 -0.69 -14.68 -10.66
C ARG A 27 -0.72 -13.79 -9.40
N GLN A 28 -0.70 -14.34 -8.20
CA GLN A 28 -0.76 -13.53 -6.97
C GLN A 28 0.45 -12.61 -6.75
N HIS A 29 1.52 -12.78 -7.53
CA HIS A 29 2.75 -11.98 -7.49
C HIS A 29 2.96 -11.18 -8.78
N LEU A 30 1.87 -10.75 -9.43
CA LEU A 30 1.97 -9.89 -10.60
C LEU A 30 2.71 -8.59 -10.29
N THR A 31 3.58 -8.21 -11.20
CA THR A 31 4.32 -6.94 -11.16
C THR A 31 3.79 -5.97 -12.21
N TYR A 32 3.94 -4.69 -11.92
CA TYR A 32 3.44 -3.60 -12.75
C TYR A 32 4.56 -2.58 -13.00
N GLU A 33 4.58 -2.03 -14.19
CA GLU A 33 5.46 -0.92 -14.53
C GLU A 33 4.79 0.41 -14.15
N ALA A 34 5.59 1.32 -13.60
CA ALA A 34 5.20 2.70 -13.33
C ALA A 34 6.44 3.58 -13.34
N PRO A 35 6.32 4.84 -13.79
CA PRO A 35 7.46 5.76 -13.79
C PRO A 35 7.89 6.12 -12.37
N TYR A 36 9.13 6.55 -12.25
CA TYR A 36 9.68 7.15 -11.02
C TYR A 36 9.51 8.67 -11.12
N PRO A 37 8.62 9.30 -10.32
CA PRO A 37 8.47 10.74 -10.33
C PRO A 37 9.78 11.44 -9.93
N ALA A 38 10.09 12.56 -10.59
CA ALA A 38 11.26 13.38 -10.28
C ALA A 38 10.99 14.24 -9.02
N ILE A 39 10.76 13.58 -7.90
CA ILE A 39 10.48 14.21 -6.60
C ILE A 39 11.71 14.05 -5.71
N THR A 40 12.06 15.12 -5.00
CA THR A 40 13.15 15.15 -4.02
C THR A 40 12.67 15.85 -2.75
N ALA A 41 12.95 15.28 -1.59
CA ALA A 41 12.64 15.89 -0.30
C ALA A 41 13.33 17.24 -0.13
N SER A 42 12.61 18.21 0.42
CA SER A 42 13.15 19.52 0.80
C SER A 42 13.54 19.53 2.27
N LYS A 43 14.53 20.35 2.61
CA LYS A 43 14.92 20.67 4.00
C LYS A 43 14.27 21.97 4.50
N ASP A 44 13.46 22.61 3.66
CA ASP A 44 12.71 23.81 4.03
C ASP A 44 11.67 23.48 5.10
N LEU A 45 11.71 24.22 6.21
CA LEU A 45 10.82 24.02 7.34
C LEU A 45 9.35 24.26 6.98
N VAL A 46 9.06 25.20 6.08
CA VAL A 46 7.69 25.47 5.62
C VAL A 46 7.15 24.26 4.85
N MET A 47 7.97 23.66 4.00
CA MET A 47 7.62 22.45 3.25
C MET A 47 7.44 21.25 4.16
N ILE A 48 8.30 21.09 5.17
CA ILE A 48 8.20 20.00 6.17
C ILE A 48 6.90 20.15 6.99
N GLU A 49 6.58 21.36 7.47
CA GLU A 49 5.36 21.60 8.26
C GLU A 49 4.09 21.39 7.42
N ARG A 50 4.11 21.79 6.14
CA ARG A 50 3.03 21.45 5.21
C ARG A 50 2.89 19.94 5.06
N GLY A 51 3.98 19.21 4.91
CA GLY A 51 4.00 17.75 4.84
C GLY A 51 3.44 17.08 6.10
N LYS A 52 3.78 17.63 7.28
CA LYS A 52 3.20 17.21 8.56
C LYS A 52 1.68 17.33 8.55
N ASN A 53 1.15 18.48 8.14
CA ASN A 53 -0.29 18.68 8.06
C ASN A 53 -0.96 17.69 7.09
N LEU A 54 -0.34 17.45 5.91
CA LEU A 54 -0.86 16.47 4.95
C LEU A 54 -0.87 15.05 5.53
N VAL A 55 0.17 14.62 6.22
CA VAL A 55 0.31 13.26 6.78
C VAL A 55 -0.58 13.06 8.01
N MET A 56 -0.65 14.06 8.90
CA MET A 56 -1.36 13.92 10.17
C MET A 56 -2.86 14.21 10.06
N VAL A 57 -3.25 15.15 9.17
CA VAL A 57 -4.62 15.66 9.10
C VAL A 57 -5.27 15.40 7.76
N THR A 58 -4.75 15.96 6.67
CA THR A 58 -5.45 16.01 5.38
C THR A 58 -5.61 14.63 4.73
N HIS A 59 -4.54 13.86 4.65
CA HIS A 59 -4.56 12.49 4.11
C HIS A 59 -4.68 11.42 5.19
N GLY A 60 -4.49 11.79 6.47
CA GLY A 60 -4.67 10.90 7.60
C GLY A 60 -3.79 9.65 7.59
N CYS A 61 -2.58 9.70 7.00
CA CYS A 61 -1.65 8.57 6.94
C CYS A 61 -1.39 7.98 8.33
N VAL A 62 -1.31 8.86 9.34
CA VAL A 62 -1.11 8.51 10.75
C VAL A 62 -2.20 7.58 11.30
N GLN A 63 -3.42 7.64 10.80
CA GLN A 63 -4.53 6.79 11.26
C GLN A 63 -4.25 5.30 11.04
N CYS A 64 -3.58 4.99 9.95
CA CYS A 64 -3.19 3.62 9.61
C CYS A 64 -1.74 3.31 10.00
N HIS A 65 -0.81 4.24 9.78
CA HIS A 65 0.63 3.99 9.97
C HIS A 65 1.16 4.31 11.37
N SER A 66 0.29 4.60 12.33
CA SER A 66 0.68 4.69 13.74
C SER A 66 0.34 3.41 14.49
N PRO A 67 1.20 2.92 15.40
CA PRO A 67 0.88 1.82 16.30
C PRO A 67 -0.13 2.22 17.40
N VAL A 68 -0.41 3.51 17.53
CA VAL A 68 -1.33 4.04 18.55
C VAL A 68 -2.77 3.70 18.20
N GLN A 69 -3.54 3.20 19.17
CA GLN A 69 -4.93 2.81 18.96
C GLN A 69 -5.86 4.02 18.74
N ASN A 70 -5.71 5.07 19.55
CA ASN A 70 -6.53 6.27 19.47
C ASN A 70 -5.68 7.48 19.06
N VAL A 71 -5.40 7.55 17.76
CA VAL A 71 -4.60 8.62 17.14
C VAL A 71 -5.23 9.99 17.39
N ASP A 72 -6.56 10.11 17.28
CA ASP A 72 -7.27 11.38 17.45
C ASP A 72 -7.11 11.96 18.86
N SER A 73 -7.10 11.10 19.89
CA SER A 73 -6.86 11.55 21.26
C SER A 73 -5.44 12.09 21.44
N VAL A 74 -4.44 11.44 20.84
CA VAL A 74 -3.04 11.90 20.91
C VAL A 74 -2.87 13.23 20.19
N LEU A 75 -3.47 13.38 19.01
CA LEU A 75 -3.45 14.64 18.26
C LEU A 75 -4.16 15.78 19.00
N LYS A 76 -5.31 15.51 19.65
CA LYS A 76 -6.03 16.50 20.48
C LYS A 76 -5.22 16.96 21.70
N MET A 77 -4.35 16.12 22.23
CA MET A 77 -3.40 16.49 23.28
C MET A 77 -2.19 17.29 22.78
N GLY A 78 -2.15 17.64 21.49
CA GLY A 78 -1.02 18.34 20.86
C GLY A 78 0.23 17.46 20.70
N GLN A 79 0.10 16.15 20.85
CA GLN A 79 1.20 15.21 20.68
C GLN A 79 1.23 14.66 19.26
N GLU A 80 2.41 14.28 18.81
CA GLU A 80 2.64 13.74 17.47
C GLU A 80 2.80 12.21 17.54
N PRO A 81 1.79 11.43 17.05
CA PRO A 81 1.89 9.99 17.04
C PRO A 81 3.00 9.52 16.09
N SER A 82 3.75 8.50 16.50
CA SER A 82 4.79 7.94 15.63
C SER A 82 4.20 7.29 14.39
N LEU A 83 4.97 7.25 13.30
CA LEU A 83 4.61 6.61 12.03
C LEU A 83 5.30 5.24 11.88
N ALA A 84 5.54 4.56 13.00
CA ALA A 84 6.29 3.30 13.02
C ALA A 84 5.52 2.08 12.46
N GLY A 85 4.27 2.25 12.05
CA GLY A 85 3.47 1.18 11.46
C GLY A 85 3.07 0.08 12.45
N ASN A 86 2.92 -1.15 11.92
CA ASN A 86 2.55 -2.36 12.65
C ASN A 86 1.13 -2.35 13.25
N LYS A 87 0.24 -1.52 12.70
CA LYS A 87 -1.18 -1.61 13.03
C LYS A 87 -1.78 -2.80 12.28
N LYS A 88 -2.40 -3.69 13.03
CA LYS A 88 -3.10 -4.86 12.51
C LYS A 88 -4.49 -4.46 12.02
N VAL A 89 -4.80 -4.78 10.76
CA VAL A 89 -6.12 -4.56 10.15
C VAL A 89 -6.65 -5.89 9.65
N GLU A 90 -7.74 -6.37 10.23
CA GLU A 90 -8.39 -7.61 9.82
C GLU A 90 -9.44 -7.33 8.75
N THR A 91 -9.40 -8.10 7.67
CA THR A 91 -10.32 -8.00 6.54
C THR A 91 -10.72 -9.40 6.07
N PRO A 92 -11.80 -9.55 5.28
CA PRO A 92 -12.12 -10.85 4.65
C PRO A 92 -11.01 -11.39 3.73
N PHE A 93 -10.12 -10.51 3.27
CA PHE A 93 -8.99 -10.86 2.41
C PHE A 93 -7.75 -11.31 3.17
N GLY A 94 -7.73 -11.11 4.49
CA GLY A 94 -6.62 -11.48 5.36
C GLY A 94 -6.27 -10.41 6.39
N THR A 95 -5.22 -10.69 7.14
CA THR A 95 -4.64 -9.77 8.11
C THR A 95 -3.58 -8.91 7.41
N ILE A 96 -3.76 -7.60 7.47
CA ILE A 96 -2.87 -6.61 6.87
C ILE A 96 -2.12 -5.89 8.00
N PHE A 97 -0.82 -5.74 7.84
CA PHE A 97 0.02 -4.96 8.77
C PHE A 97 0.50 -3.69 8.06
N THR A 98 0.31 -2.53 8.69
CA THR A 98 0.71 -1.25 8.10
C THR A 98 2.22 -1.07 8.19
N THR A 99 2.83 -0.55 7.13
CA THR A 99 4.28 -0.40 7.03
C THR A 99 4.81 0.71 7.92
N ASN A 100 6.07 0.58 8.36
CA ASN A 100 6.83 1.62 9.04
C ASN A 100 7.21 2.73 8.04
N LEU A 101 6.69 3.94 8.24
CA LEU A 101 6.97 5.12 7.39
C LEU A 101 8.09 5.99 7.94
N THR A 102 8.74 5.62 9.05
CA THR A 102 9.90 6.37 9.57
C THR A 102 11.12 6.13 8.69
N PRO A 103 12.11 7.06 8.68
CA PRO A 103 13.32 6.92 7.88
C PRO A 103 14.33 5.93 8.47
N ASP A 104 13.84 4.89 9.16
CA ASP A 104 14.68 3.77 9.58
C ASP A 104 15.13 2.96 8.37
N VAL A 105 16.43 2.69 8.28
CA VAL A 105 17.04 2.07 7.09
C VAL A 105 16.72 0.57 7.01
N LYS A 106 16.53 -0.10 8.16
CA LYS A 106 16.32 -1.55 8.21
C LYS A 106 14.85 -1.93 8.04
N THR A 107 13.95 -1.19 8.69
CA THR A 107 12.56 -1.60 8.85
C THR A 107 11.56 -0.59 8.30
N GLY A 108 12.01 0.61 7.95
CA GLY A 108 11.19 1.72 7.43
C GLY A 108 11.53 2.09 6.00
N ILE A 109 11.28 3.36 5.67
CA ILE A 109 11.51 3.90 4.32
C ILE A 109 12.93 4.44 4.10
N GLY A 110 13.84 4.31 5.07
CA GLY A 110 15.17 4.92 5.03
C GLY A 110 16.06 4.43 3.89
N SER A 111 15.89 3.18 3.44
CA SER A 111 16.62 2.63 2.30
C SER A 111 15.99 2.95 0.94
N MET A 112 14.79 3.53 0.89
CA MET A 112 14.11 3.92 -0.34
C MET A 112 14.59 5.30 -0.79
N THR A 113 14.69 5.53 -2.10
CA THR A 113 14.83 6.88 -2.66
C THR A 113 13.51 7.65 -2.60
N ASP A 114 13.57 8.98 -2.71
CA ASP A 114 12.37 9.82 -2.72
C ASP A 114 11.48 9.50 -3.92
N ALA A 115 12.09 9.22 -5.07
CA ALA A 115 11.38 8.78 -6.27
C ALA A 115 10.67 7.44 -6.10
N GLU A 116 11.24 6.48 -5.34
CA GLU A 116 10.58 5.21 -5.00
C GLU A 116 9.38 5.43 -4.09
N ILE A 117 9.49 6.32 -3.08
CA ILE A 117 8.35 6.68 -2.21
C ILE A 117 7.26 7.38 -3.03
N ALA A 118 7.64 8.36 -3.87
CA ALA A 118 6.71 9.06 -4.75
C ALA A 118 5.98 8.11 -5.72
N ARG A 119 6.69 7.08 -6.25
CA ARG A 119 6.11 6.04 -7.10
C ARG A 119 5.05 5.23 -6.35
N VAL A 120 5.32 4.83 -5.12
CA VAL A 120 4.35 4.13 -4.26
C VAL A 120 3.10 4.99 -4.04
N LEU A 121 3.27 6.26 -3.67
CA LEU A 121 2.17 7.16 -3.37
C LEU A 121 1.32 7.47 -4.62
N ARG A 122 1.97 7.81 -5.74
CA ARG A 122 1.27 8.26 -6.96
C ARG A 122 0.71 7.12 -7.80
N TYR A 123 1.43 6.03 -7.93
CA TYR A 123 1.08 4.94 -8.84
C TYR A 123 0.71 3.64 -8.13
N GLY A 124 0.82 3.58 -6.81
CA GLY A 124 0.52 2.37 -6.07
C GLY A 124 1.40 1.18 -6.43
N VAL A 125 2.66 1.43 -6.87
CA VAL A 125 3.61 0.39 -7.30
C VAL A 125 4.86 0.44 -6.46
N LYS A 126 5.19 -0.65 -5.79
CA LYS A 126 6.39 -0.80 -4.97
C LYS A 126 7.65 -0.90 -5.84
N LYS A 127 8.85 -0.80 -5.22
CA LYS A 127 10.14 -1.00 -5.88
C LYS A 127 10.24 -2.34 -6.62
N ASN A 128 9.71 -3.41 -6.04
CA ASN A 128 9.68 -4.75 -6.65
C ASN A 128 8.58 -4.92 -7.72
N GLY A 129 7.86 -3.88 -8.08
CA GLY A 129 6.78 -3.91 -9.07
C GLY A 129 5.41 -4.36 -8.54
N GLU A 130 5.31 -4.85 -7.29
CA GLU A 130 4.02 -5.25 -6.74
C GLU A 130 3.10 -4.05 -6.51
N ALA A 131 1.79 -4.26 -6.74
CA ALA A 131 0.79 -3.27 -6.37
C ALA A 131 0.66 -3.15 -4.85
N VAL A 132 0.52 -1.92 -4.35
CA VAL A 132 0.08 -1.69 -2.96
C VAL A 132 -1.41 -1.98 -2.83
N LEU A 133 -1.85 -2.25 -1.61
CA LEU A 133 -3.26 -2.45 -1.33
C LEU A 133 -4.06 -1.16 -1.57
N PRO A 134 -5.31 -1.22 -2.06
CA PRO A 134 -6.07 -0.07 -2.56
C PRO A 134 -6.57 0.88 -1.47
N PHE A 135 -6.11 0.72 -0.24
CA PHE A 135 -6.42 1.61 0.89
C PHE A 135 -5.54 2.88 0.91
N MET A 136 -4.45 2.88 0.16
CA MET A 136 -3.55 4.04 0.04
C MET A 136 -4.14 5.04 -0.95
N GLN A 137 -4.32 6.29 -0.52
CA GLN A 137 -4.95 7.36 -1.32
C GLN A 137 -3.95 8.49 -1.62
N GLY A 138 -2.86 8.18 -2.28
CA GLY A 138 -1.84 9.17 -2.67
C GLY A 138 -1.83 9.52 -4.16
N GLN A 139 -2.64 8.83 -4.99
CA GLN A 139 -2.59 8.92 -6.44
C GLN A 139 -2.94 10.29 -7.03
N ASN A 140 -3.69 11.12 -6.29
CA ASN A 140 -4.08 12.45 -6.76
C ASN A 140 -3.24 13.59 -6.18
N MET A 141 -2.19 13.28 -5.37
CA MET A 141 -1.26 14.27 -4.88
C MET A 141 -0.49 14.92 -6.04
N ASN A 142 -0.42 16.24 -6.07
CA ASN A 142 0.44 16.95 -6.99
C ASN A 142 1.93 16.86 -6.57
N ASP A 143 2.85 17.40 -7.39
CA ASP A 143 4.29 17.29 -7.11
C ASP A 143 4.69 18.01 -5.83
N GLU A 144 4.08 19.15 -5.53
CA GLU A 144 4.35 19.93 -4.33
C GLU A 144 3.89 19.18 -3.06
N GLU A 145 2.71 18.55 -3.11
CA GLU A 145 2.20 17.72 -2.00
C GLU A 145 3.06 16.49 -1.77
N LEU A 146 3.48 15.79 -2.83
CA LEU A 146 4.41 14.67 -2.72
C LEU A 146 5.75 15.10 -2.13
N THR A 147 6.29 16.25 -2.58
CA THR A 147 7.51 16.82 -2.02
C THR A 147 7.34 17.10 -0.53
N ALA A 148 6.24 17.73 -0.15
CA ALA A 148 5.95 18.05 1.25
C ALA A 148 5.83 16.80 2.13
N VAL A 149 5.03 15.83 1.69
CA VAL A 149 4.84 14.56 2.41
C VAL A 149 6.18 13.83 2.59
N ILE A 150 6.97 13.70 1.53
CA ILE A 150 8.26 12.99 1.59
C ILE A 150 9.26 13.76 2.46
N SER A 151 9.27 15.11 2.39
CA SER A 151 10.11 15.96 3.25
C SER A 151 9.81 15.73 4.73
N TYR A 152 8.54 15.70 5.10
CA TYR A 152 8.14 15.40 6.46
C TYR A 152 8.53 13.97 6.88
N LEU A 153 8.26 12.95 6.06
CA LEU A 153 8.62 11.57 6.36
C LEU A 153 10.14 11.37 6.51
N ARG A 154 10.96 12.18 5.83
CA ARG A 154 12.42 12.20 5.99
C ARG A 154 12.88 12.92 7.26
N SER A 155 12.08 13.85 7.78
CA SER A 155 12.43 14.67 8.95
C SER A 155 12.10 14.02 10.29
N VAL A 156 11.18 13.05 10.32
CA VAL A 156 10.78 12.39 11.57
C VAL A 156 11.89 11.48 12.11
N LYS A 157 11.86 11.22 13.41
CA LYS A 157 12.83 10.35 14.07
C LYS A 157 12.73 8.91 13.52
N PRO A 158 13.83 8.28 13.12
CA PRO A 158 13.83 6.89 12.72
C PRO A 158 13.50 5.98 13.92
N ILE A 159 12.62 5.02 13.70
CA ILE A 159 12.19 4.03 14.69
C ILE A 159 12.34 2.64 14.07
N GLU A 160 13.23 1.82 14.64
CA GLU A 160 13.35 0.42 14.23
C GLU A 160 12.12 -0.34 14.72
N ASN A 161 11.24 -0.74 13.79
CA ASN A 161 10.05 -1.52 14.07
C ASN A 161 9.79 -2.51 12.92
N LYS A 162 10.11 -3.77 13.14
CA LYS A 162 9.90 -4.83 12.15
C LYS A 162 8.41 -5.15 12.07
N VAL A 163 7.84 -4.90 10.91
CA VAL A 163 6.44 -5.20 10.61
C VAL A 163 6.33 -6.60 10.01
N PRO A 164 5.38 -7.46 10.46
CA PRO A 164 5.13 -8.77 9.86
C PRO A 164 4.65 -8.67 8.42
N ASP A 165 4.82 -9.74 7.66
CA ASP A 165 4.23 -9.88 6.34
C ASP A 165 2.70 -10.00 6.43
N HIS A 166 2.01 -9.59 5.36
CA HIS A 166 0.56 -9.75 5.28
C HIS A 166 0.16 -11.23 5.21
N GLU A 167 -0.87 -11.61 5.95
CA GLU A 167 -1.42 -12.96 5.97
C GLU A 167 -2.70 -13.02 5.13
N PHE A 168 -2.60 -13.45 3.87
CA PHE A 168 -3.73 -13.51 2.96
C PHE A 168 -4.52 -14.81 3.08
N THR A 169 -5.85 -14.69 3.19
CA THR A 169 -6.79 -15.83 3.01
C THR A 169 -6.77 -16.30 1.55
N LEU A 170 -7.44 -17.42 1.25
CA LEU A 170 -7.64 -17.87 -0.13
C LEU A 170 -8.33 -16.80 -0.99
N LEU A 171 -9.32 -16.11 -0.42
CA LEU A 171 -10.00 -14.99 -1.08
C LEU A 171 -9.03 -13.83 -1.35
N GLY A 172 -8.17 -13.51 -0.39
CA GLY A 172 -7.12 -12.49 -0.55
C GLY A 172 -6.12 -12.84 -1.64
N LYS A 173 -5.67 -14.09 -1.70
CA LYS A 173 -4.78 -14.57 -2.77
C LYS A 173 -5.45 -14.49 -4.15
N PHE A 174 -6.72 -14.89 -4.24
CA PHE A 174 -7.51 -14.76 -5.46
C PHE A 174 -7.67 -13.29 -5.87
N ALA A 175 -8.01 -12.40 -4.92
CA ALA A 175 -8.13 -10.98 -5.19
C ALA A 175 -6.81 -10.37 -5.68
N ARG A 176 -5.66 -10.75 -5.10
CA ARG A 176 -4.33 -10.33 -5.59
C ARG A 176 -4.05 -10.82 -7.02
N ALA A 177 -4.50 -12.01 -7.36
CA ALA A 177 -4.25 -12.61 -8.67
C ALA A 177 -5.09 -11.99 -9.80
N PHE A 178 -6.33 -11.58 -9.51
CA PHE A 178 -7.31 -11.26 -10.57
C PHE A 178 -7.95 -9.87 -10.43
N VAL A 179 -7.98 -9.29 -9.23
CA VAL A 179 -8.71 -8.06 -8.94
C VAL A 179 -7.77 -6.89 -8.61
N LEU A 180 -6.73 -7.14 -7.81
CA LEU A 180 -5.83 -6.09 -7.36
C LEU A 180 -5.04 -5.50 -8.52
N LYS A 181 -5.18 -4.20 -8.71
CA LYS A 181 -4.41 -3.40 -9.67
C LYS A 181 -3.87 -2.16 -8.97
N PRO A 182 -2.75 -1.59 -9.45
CA PRO A 182 -2.24 -0.34 -8.93
C PRO A 182 -3.27 0.79 -9.03
N SER A 183 -3.28 1.67 -8.05
CA SER A 183 -4.06 2.90 -8.09
C SER A 183 -3.37 3.91 -9.00
N LEU A 184 -3.97 4.24 -10.13
CA LEU A 184 -3.43 5.23 -11.07
C LEU A 184 -4.09 6.59 -10.85
N PRO A 185 -3.37 7.71 -11.09
CA PRO A 185 -3.95 9.05 -11.13
C PRO A 185 -5.13 9.12 -12.11
N GLU A 186 -6.14 9.93 -11.81
CA GLU A 186 -7.35 10.05 -12.66
C GLU A 186 -7.03 10.42 -14.11
N LYS A 187 -6.09 11.35 -14.31
CA LYS A 187 -5.64 11.75 -15.66
C LYS A 187 -5.07 10.58 -16.48
N THR A 188 -4.40 9.64 -15.81
CA THR A 188 -3.83 8.46 -16.48
C THR A 188 -4.89 7.43 -16.81
N LYS A 189 -5.96 7.34 -16.01
CA LYS A 189 -7.10 6.43 -16.28
C LYS A 189 -7.86 6.79 -17.54
N THR A 190 -7.93 8.09 -17.87
CA THR A 190 -8.61 8.57 -19.09
C THR A 190 -7.82 8.20 -20.33
N LEU A 191 -6.49 8.25 -20.29
CA LEU A 191 -5.60 7.86 -21.41
C LEU A 191 -5.57 6.34 -21.66
N ALA A 192 -5.77 5.53 -20.64
CA ALA A 192 -5.79 4.06 -20.75
C ALA A 192 -7.10 3.49 -21.29
N LYS A 193 -8.13 4.32 -21.53
CA LYS A 193 -9.43 3.92 -22.09
C LYS A 193 -9.57 4.19 -23.59
N ASN A 194 -8.60 4.83 -24.21
CA ASN A 194 -8.49 5.08 -25.64
C ASN A 194 -7.43 4.15 -26.25
#